data_eaa99c3947797ebf9e638be0f358a696
#
_entry.id   eaa99c3947797ebf9e638be0f358a696
#
_cell.length_a   1.000
_cell.length_b   1.000
_cell.length_c   1.000
_cell.angle_alpha   90.00
_cell.angle_beta   90.00
_cell.angle_gamma   90.00
#
_symmetry.space_group_name_H-M   'P 1'
#
loop_
_entity.id
_entity.type
_entity.pdbx_description
1 polymer ?
#
loop_
_entity_poly.entity_id
_entity_poly.type
_entity_poly.pdbx_seq_one_letter_code
_entity_poly.pdbx_strand_id
1 'polypeptide(L)'
;LHQLISTPEDFYMFEGRTGESTINILFQRTFGRDATEEEKAQMYKQKSELFNHYNDGATMDGATEVISNVKRHGLQTLVVTGSGQESLLSKLNQSFPNCFEREKMVTAYDVEYGKPHPEPYLIGLNKAGVQPWEAFVVENAPMGVEASVAAGIFTIAVNTGPLPDSVLLGAGADI
;
A
#
# COMPACT_ATOMS: atom_id res chain seq x y z
N LEU A 1 -10.12 24.01 8.24
CA LEU A 1 -9.45 22.89 7.58
C LEU A 1 -9.80 22.94 6.10
N HIS A 2 -8.80 22.76 5.23
CA HIS A 2 -8.91 22.97 3.80
C HIS A 2 -10.00 22.07 3.21
N GLN A 3 -10.99 22.67 2.52
CA GLN A 3 -11.96 21.90 1.74
C GLN A 3 -11.25 21.41 0.47
N LEU A 4 -10.51 20.31 0.58
CA LEU A 4 -9.85 19.68 -0.56
C LEU A 4 -10.90 19.04 -1.47
N ILE A 5 -10.74 19.21 -2.77
CA ILE A 5 -11.60 18.58 -3.76
C ILE A 5 -11.19 17.11 -3.89
N SER A 6 -12.03 16.21 -3.36
CA SER A 6 -11.84 14.76 -3.41
C SER A 6 -13.17 14.03 -3.38
N THR A 7 -13.21 12.84 -3.93
CA THR A 7 -14.33 11.89 -3.86
C THR A 7 -13.93 10.65 -3.06
N PRO A 8 -14.87 9.83 -2.57
CA PRO A 8 -14.53 8.56 -1.94
C PRO A 8 -13.70 7.64 -2.85
N GLU A 9 -13.99 7.61 -4.15
CA GLU A 9 -13.28 6.81 -5.15
C GLU A 9 -11.82 7.24 -5.31
N ASP A 10 -11.52 8.55 -5.17
CA ASP A 10 -10.15 9.06 -5.22
C ASP A 10 -9.24 8.36 -4.19
N PHE A 11 -9.77 8.08 -2.99
CA PHE A 11 -8.98 7.45 -1.93
C PHE A 11 -8.57 6.03 -2.31
N TYR A 12 -9.45 5.26 -2.95
CA TYR A 12 -9.12 3.92 -3.45
C TYR A 12 -8.17 3.97 -4.65
N MET A 13 -8.35 4.95 -5.54
CA MET A 13 -7.43 5.18 -6.67
C MET A 13 -6.03 5.62 -6.22
N PHE A 14 -5.93 6.33 -5.09
CA PHE A 14 -4.65 6.81 -4.54
C PHE A 14 -4.04 5.84 -3.52
N GLU A 15 -4.72 4.77 -3.18
CA GLU A 15 -4.20 3.78 -2.24
C GLU A 15 -2.88 3.21 -2.74
N GLY A 16 -1.94 2.99 -1.82
CA GLY A 16 -0.58 2.56 -2.14
C GLY A 16 0.42 3.70 -2.39
N ARG A 17 -0.04 4.93 -2.64
CA ARG A 17 0.83 6.12 -2.69
C ARG A 17 1.38 6.47 -1.32
N THR A 18 2.49 7.20 -1.33
CA THR A 18 2.94 7.89 -0.10
C THR A 18 1.95 8.98 0.29
N GLY A 19 1.84 9.26 1.59
CA GLY A 19 0.95 10.33 2.07
C GLY A 19 1.27 11.70 1.47
N GLU A 20 2.54 12.00 1.29
CA GLU A 20 3.00 13.24 0.64
C GLU A 20 2.49 13.38 -0.80
N SER A 21 2.64 12.31 -1.60
CA SER A 21 2.18 12.30 -2.98
C SER A 21 0.67 12.54 -3.07
N THR A 22 -0.11 11.88 -2.22
CA THR A 22 -1.56 12.07 -2.17
C THR A 22 -1.94 13.50 -1.80
N ILE A 23 -1.30 14.08 -0.79
CA ILE A 23 -1.56 15.46 -0.35
C ILE A 23 -1.25 16.44 -1.49
N ASN A 24 -0.13 16.29 -2.19
CA ASN A 24 0.22 17.15 -3.31
C ASN A 24 -0.81 17.09 -4.45
N ILE A 25 -1.29 15.90 -4.80
CA ILE A 25 -2.35 15.76 -5.83
C ILE A 25 -3.62 16.51 -5.43
N LEU A 26 -4.04 16.39 -4.18
CA LEU A 26 -5.24 17.08 -3.68
C LEU A 26 -5.04 18.60 -3.64
N PHE A 27 -3.84 19.07 -3.27
CA PHE A 27 -3.51 20.49 -3.29
C PHE A 27 -3.44 21.06 -4.72
N GLN A 28 -2.81 20.34 -5.65
CA GLN A 28 -2.80 20.73 -7.07
C GLN A 28 -4.22 20.84 -7.63
N ARG A 29 -5.07 19.85 -7.33
CA ARG A 29 -6.47 19.84 -7.77
C ARG A 29 -7.28 21.01 -7.19
N THR A 30 -7.03 21.36 -5.94
CA THR A 30 -7.84 22.34 -5.19
C THR A 30 -7.32 23.76 -5.36
N PHE A 31 -6.00 23.95 -5.34
CA PHE A 31 -5.36 25.25 -5.25
C PHE A 31 -4.39 25.56 -6.41
N GLY A 32 -4.15 24.61 -7.32
CA GLY A 32 -3.20 24.75 -8.43
C GLY A 32 -1.73 24.84 -8.01
N ARG A 33 -1.39 24.37 -6.81
CA ARG A 33 -0.02 24.35 -6.26
C ARG A 33 0.23 23.12 -5.41
N ASP A 34 1.48 22.81 -5.16
CA ASP A 34 1.85 21.81 -4.17
C ASP A 34 1.60 22.30 -2.74
N ALA A 35 1.42 21.38 -1.83
CA ALA A 35 1.39 21.66 -0.40
C ALA A 35 2.79 22.02 0.10
N THR A 36 2.87 22.96 1.05
CA THR A 36 4.11 23.21 1.77
C THR A 36 4.44 22.05 2.71
N GLU A 37 5.68 21.96 3.17
CA GLU A 37 6.09 20.91 4.11
C GLU A 37 5.29 20.97 5.42
N GLU A 38 4.95 22.18 5.89
CA GLU A 38 4.12 22.36 7.08
C GLU A 38 2.67 21.85 6.84
N GLU A 39 2.07 22.17 5.69
CA GLU A 39 0.74 21.69 5.30
C GLU A 39 0.72 20.17 5.19
N LYS A 40 1.74 19.57 4.56
CA LYS A 40 1.89 18.11 4.46
C LYS A 40 1.96 17.46 5.85
N ALA A 41 2.85 17.98 6.72
CA ALA A 41 3.03 17.44 8.07
C ALA A 41 1.74 17.52 8.88
N GLN A 42 1.02 18.67 8.82
CA GLN A 42 -0.23 18.86 9.54
C GLN A 42 -1.32 17.90 9.04
N MET A 43 -1.48 17.78 7.72
CA MET A 43 -2.50 16.89 7.15
C MET A 43 -2.20 15.41 7.42
N TYR A 44 -0.93 15.02 7.31
CA TYR A 44 -0.52 13.65 7.62
C TYR A 44 -0.76 13.29 9.09
N LYS A 45 -0.46 14.23 10.00
CA LYS A 45 -0.75 14.07 11.42
C LYS A 45 -2.26 13.86 11.67
N GLN A 46 -3.10 14.73 11.12
CA GLN A 46 -4.56 14.62 11.27
C GLN A 46 -5.10 13.31 10.68
N LYS A 47 -4.64 12.93 9.48
CA LYS A 47 -5.00 11.63 8.88
C LYS A 47 -4.64 10.47 9.80
N SER A 48 -3.44 10.52 10.38
CA SER A 48 -2.97 9.45 11.27
C SER A 48 -3.78 9.38 12.57
N GLU A 49 -4.15 10.51 13.15
CA GLU A 49 -5.00 10.58 14.33
C GLU A 49 -6.40 10.00 14.05
N LEU A 50 -7.03 10.40 12.93
CA LEU A 50 -8.34 9.89 12.52
C LEU A 50 -8.26 8.38 12.20
N PHE A 51 -7.23 7.94 11.48
CA PHE A 51 -7.03 6.53 11.19
C PHE A 51 -6.92 5.70 12.47
N ASN A 52 -6.11 6.14 13.45
CA ASN A 52 -5.97 5.44 14.71
C ASN A 52 -7.26 5.43 15.55
N HIS A 53 -8.10 6.45 15.41
CA HIS A 53 -9.38 6.53 16.10
C HIS A 53 -10.45 5.59 15.51
N TYR A 54 -10.50 5.49 14.18
CA TYR A 54 -11.55 4.72 13.48
C TYR A 54 -11.13 3.30 13.09
N ASN A 55 -9.83 3.02 12.99
CA ASN A 55 -9.34 1.69 12.62
C ASN A 55 -9.35 0.77 13.84
N ASP A 56 -10.28 -0.17 13.86
CA ASP A 56 -10.39 -1.19 14.90
C ASP A 56 -9.34 -2.31 14.79
N GLY A 57 -8.58 -2.34 13.68
CA GLY A 57 -7.56 -3.35 13.42
C GLY A 57 -8.13 -4.69 12.96
N ALA A 58 -9.40 -4.74 12.55
CA ALA A 58 -9.98 -5.96 12.00
C ALA A 58 -9.20 -6.43 10.76
N THR A 59 -8.99 -7.73 10.67
CA THR A 59 -8.39 -8.35 9.49
C THR A 59 -9.44 -8.59 8.42
N MET A 60 -9.02 -8.54 7.16
CA MET A 60 -9.89 -8.91 6.05
C MET A 60 -10.23 -10.40 6.11
N ASP A 61 -11.44 -10.75 5.68
CA ASP A 61 -11.88 -12.13 5.57
C ASP A 61 -10.92 -12.94 4.68
N GLY A 62 -10.54 -14.12 5.14
CA GLY A 62 -9.61 -14.99 4.44
C GLY A 62 -8.11 -14.65 4.58
N ALA A 63 -7.75 -13.43 5.01
CA ALA A 63 -6.34 -13.01 5.09
C ALA A 63 -5.51 -13.92 5.99
N THR A 64 -6.03 -14.27 7.17
CA THR A 64 -5.35 -15.15 8.12
C THR A 64 -5.14 -16.55 7.53
N GLU A 65 -6.13 -17.06 6.80
CA GLU A 65 -6.06 -18.38 6.16
C GLU A 65 -5.00 -18.40 5.06
N VAL A 66 -5.00 -17.39 4.19
CA VAL A 66 -4.02 -17.26 3.09
C VAL A 66 -2.60 -17.17 3.67
N ILE A 67 -2.35 -16.28 4.63
CA ILE A 67 -1.02 -16.10 5.24
C ILE A 67 -0.57 -17.38 5.93
N SER A 68 -1.48 -18.08 6.64
CA SER A 68 -1.16 -19.35 7.29
C SER A 68 -0.81 -20.44 6.28
N ASN A 69 -1.50 -20.50 5.14
CA ASN A 69 -1.20 -21.43 4.06
C ASN A 69 0.17 -21.14 3.42
N VAL A 70 0.45 -19.89 3.13
CA VAL A 70 1.75 -19.44 2.57
C VAL A 70 2.90 -19.88 3.49
N LYS A 71 2.78 -19.62 4.78
CA LYS A 71 3.78 -20.02 5.80
C LYS A 71 3.92 -21.54 5.89
N ARG A 72 2.82 -22.29 5.85
CA ARG A 72 2.84 -23.78 5.90
C ARG A 72 3.59 -24.39 4.71
N HIS A 73 3.57 -23.72 3.57
CA HIS A 73 4.34 -24.14 2.39
C HIS A 73 5.78 -23.63 2.38
N GLY A 74 6.24 -23.02 3.47
CA GLY A 74 7.63 -22.54 3.61
C GLY A 74 7.95 -21.32 2.75
N LEU A 75 6.94 -20.60 2.24
CA LEU A 75 7.16 -19.39 1.46
C LEU A 75 7.46 -18.19 2.37
N GLN A 76 8.29 -17.29 1.89
CA GLN A 76 8.55 -16.03 2.57
C GLN A 76 7.37 -15.07 2.38
N THR A 77 7.10 -14.27 3.40
CA THR A 77 6.09 -13.21 3.37
C THR A 77 6.74 -11.86 3.59
N LEU A 78 6.43 -10.89 2.74
CA LEU A 78 6.90 -9.52 2.84
C LEU A 78 5.72 -8.55 2.81
N VAL A 79 5.92 -7.36 3.39
CA VAL A 79 4.97 -6.25 3.30
C VAL A 79 5.62 -5.14 2.49
N VAL A 80 4.90 -4.68 1.44
CA VAL A 80 5.29 -3.54 0.63
C VAL A 80 4.18 -2.49 0.71
N THR A 81 4.38 -1.44 1.50
CA THR A 81 3.36 -0.44 1.81
C THR A 81 3.83 0.99 1.55
N GLY A 82 2.94 1.84 1.04
CA GLY A 82 3.16 3.29 0.97
C GLY A 82 3.04 4.00 2.32
N SER A 83 2.73 3.28 3.40
CA SER A 83 2.62 3.86 4.74
C SER A 83 3.96 3.82 5.47
N GLY A 84 4.25 4.92 6.22
CA GLY A 84 5.34 4.98 7.19
C GLY A 84 4.86 4.98 8.65
N GLN A 85 3.60 4.61 8.91
CA GLN A 85 3.04 4.68 10.27
C GLN A 85 3.47 3.50 11.13
N GLU A 86 4.23 3.77 12.19
CA GLU A 86 4.66 2.75 13.18
C GLU A 86 3.47 2.02 13.83
N SER A 87 2.36 2.73 14.09
CA SER A 87 1.14 2.14 14.65
C SER A 87 0.53 1.07 13.74
N LEU A 88 0.60 1.26 12.42
CA LEU A 88 0.10 0.28 11.44
C LEU A 88 0.96 -0.98 11.44
N LEU A 89 2.29 -0.83 11.48
CA LEU A 89 3.22 -1.96 11.51
C LEU A 89 3.09 -2.75 12.81
N SER A 90 2.86 -2.06 13.93
CA SER A 90 2.60 -2.71 15.21
C SER A 90 1.30 -3.52 15.20
N LYS A 91 0.22 -2.96 14.62
CA LYS A 91 -1.07 -3.68 14.46
C LYS A 91 -0.93 -4.88 13.54
N LEU A 92 -0.17 -4.76 12.44
CA LEU A 92 0.10 -5.88 11.54
C LEU A 92 0.74 -7.06 12.28
N ASN A 93 1.74 -6.80 13.13
CA ASN A 93 2.38 -7.85 13.91
C ASN A 93 1.47 -8.44 15.01
N GLN A 94 0.54 -7.66 15.54
CA GLN A 94 -0.48 -8.17 16.47
C GLN A 94 -1.47 -9.09 15.76
N SER A 95 -1.92 -8.73 14.56
CA SER A 95 -2.89 -9.50 13.78
C SER A 95 -2.27 -10.78 13.18
N PHE A 96 -1.00 -10.73 12.81
CA PHE A 96 -0.27 -11.83 12.16
C PHE A 96 1.08 -12.08 12.84
N PRO A 97 1.09 -12.64 14.07
CA PRO A 97 2.30 -12.83 14.84
C PRO A 97 3.34 -13.68 14.10
N ASN A 98 4.58 -13.20 14.04
CA ASN A 98 5.71 -13.88 13.40
C ASN A 98 5.51 -14.18 11.89
N CYS A 99 4.57 -13.50 11.22
CA CYS A 99 4.35 -13.68 9.80
C CYS A 99 5.22 -12.75 8.95
N PHE A 100 5.57 -11.57 9.47
CA PHE A 100 6.32 -10.57 8.75
C PHE A 100 7.54 -10.12 9.54
N GLU A 101 8.71 -10.17 8.91
CA GLU A 101 9.97 -9.71 9.50
C GLU A 101 10.15 -8.22 9.19
N ARG A 102 10.43 -7.41 10.20
CA ARG A 102 10.57 -5.95 10.05
C ARG A 102 11.63 -5.57 9.01
N GLU A 103 12.73 -6.29 8.99
CA GLU A 103 13.86 -6.07 8.10
C GLU A 103 13.51 -6.30 6.62
N LYS A 104 12.50 -7.12 6.37
CA LYS A 104 11.99 -7.44 5.03
C LYS A 104 10.84 -6.53 4.58
N MET A 105 10.29 -5.71 5.48
CA MET A 105 9.26 -4.76 5.09
C MET A 105 9.84 -3.63 4.23
N VAL A 106 9.03 -3.17 3.27
CA VAL A 106 9.28 -1.95 2.49
C VAL A 106 8.18 -0.95 2.81
N THR A 107 8.56 0.22 3.27
CA THR A 107 7.67 1.29 3.72
C THR A 107 7.93 2.57 2.94
N ALA A 108 7.16 3.64 3.20
CA ALA A 108 7.39 4.95 2.60
C ALA A 108 8.80 5.51 2.87
N TYR A 109 9.49 5.05 3.92
CA TYR A 109 10.84 5.51 4.26
C TYR A 109 11.96 4.79 3.50
N ASP A 110 11.64 3.67 2.86
CA ASP A 110 12.63 2.85 2.15
C ASP A 110 12.75 3.23 0.66
N VAL A 111 11.87 4.09 0.16
CA VAL A 111 11.72 4.37 -1.28
C VAL A 111 11.87 5.85 -1.60
N GLU A 112 12.43 6.16 -2.77
CA GLU A 112 12.41 7.49 -3.37
C GLU A 112 11.10 7.70 -4.15
N TYR A 113 10.67 6.68 -4.90
CA TYR A 113 9.46 6.70 -5.70
C TYR A 113 8.45 5.68 -5.16
N GLY A 114 7.30 6.17 -4.67
CA GLY A 114 6.18 5.32 -4.26
C GLY A 114 5.41 4.75 -5.45
N LYS A 115 4.51 3.80 -5.17
CA LYS A 115 3.57 3.25 -6.17
C LYS A 115 2.87 4.39 -6.93
N PRO A 116 2.70 4.32 -8.25
CA PRO A 116 2.82 3.14 -9.13
C PRO A 116 4.23 2.85 -9.66
N HIS A 117 5.27 3.54 -9.19
CA HIS A 117 6.65 3.21 -9.56
C HIS A 117 7.01 1.80 -9.05
N PRO A 118 7.77 0.98 -9.82
CA PRO A 118 8.11 -0.39 -9.42
C PRO A 118 9.10 -0.49 -8.25
N GLU A 119 9.76 0.59 -7.88
CA GLU A 119 10.84 0.62 -6.88
C GLU A 119 10.47 -0.10 -5.57
N PRO A 120 9.27 0.10 -4.96
CA PRO A 120 8.94 -0.59 -3.71
C PRO A 120 8.99 -2.11 -3.84
N TYR A 121 8.54 -2.67 -4.97
CA TYR A 121 8.56 -4.10 -5.22
C TYR A 121 9.94 -4.61 -5.60
N LEU A 122 10.72 -3.84 -6.36
CA LEU A 122 12.11 -4.18 -6.67
C LEU A 122 12.97 -4.25 -5.39
N ILE A 123 12.76 -3.31 -4.45
CA ILE A 123 13.39 -3.38 -3.12
C ILE A 123 12.91 -4.62 -2.35
N GLY A 124 11.60 -4.93 -2.41
CA GLY A 124 11.05 -6.13 -1.79
C GLY A 124 11.69 -7.41 -2.32
N LEU A 125 11.81 -7.58 -3.64
CA LEU A 125 12.50 -8.70 -4.27
C LEU A 125 13.96 -8.81 -3.82
N ASN A 126 14.66 -7.68 -3.76
CA ASN A 126 16.05 -7.65 -3.28
C ASN A 126 16.15 -8.09 -1.81
N LYS A 127 15.27 -7.58 -0.94
CA LYS A 127 15.22 -7.99 0.50
C LYS A 127 14.87 -9.48 0.67
N ALA A 128 14.06 -10.03 -0.22
CA ALA A 128 13.73 -11.46 -0.24
C ALA A 128 14.83 -12.34 -0.84
N GLY A 129 15.72 -11.77 -1.66
CA GLY A 129 16.75 -12.50 -2.37
C GLY A 129 16.19 -13.36 -3.52
N VAL A 130 15.10 -12.93 -4.16
CA VAL A 130 14.41 -13.67 -5.23
C VAL A 130 14.27 -12.84 -6.51
N GLN A 131 14.02 -13.54 -7.62
CA GLN A 131 13.73 -12.92 -8.92
C GLN A 131 12.21 -12.68 -9.07
N PRO A 132 11.76 -11.78 -9.98
CA PRO A 132 10.35 -11.50 -10.18
C PRO A 132 9.47 -12.74 -10.44
N TRP A 133 9.96 -13.69 -11.21
CA TRP A 133 9.24 -14.94 -11.53
C TRP A 133 9.20 -15.97 -10.40
N GLU A 134 9.90 -15.72 -9.29
CA GLU A 134 9.88 -16.54 -8.07
C GLU A 134 8.94 -15.97 -7.00
N ALA A 135 8.26 -14.86 -7.31
CA ALA A 135 7.37 -14.16 -6.39
C ALA A 135 5.97 -13.97 -7.00
N PHE A 136 5.00 -13.77 -6.16
CA PHE A 136 3.72 -13.19 -6.54
C PHE A 136 3.33 -12.09 -5.54
N VAL A 137 2.53 -11.16 -6.00
CA VAL A 137 2.00 -10.05 -5.19
C VAL A 137 0.50 -10.23 -5.03
N VAL A 138 -0.01 -9.93 -3.84
CA VAL A 138 -1.44 -9.74 -3.58
C VAL A 138 -1.65 -8.26 -3.31
N GLU A 139 -2.47 -7.60 -4.13
CA GLU A 139 -2.74 -6.17 -4.07
C GLU A 139 -4.22 -5.85 -4.17
N ASN A 140 -4.62 -4.74 -3.57
CA ASN A 140 -6.01 -4.29 -3.58
C ASN A 140 -6.19 -2.93 -4.30
N ALA A 141 -5.10 -2.25 -4.65
CA ALA A 141 -5.15 -0.90 -5.19
C ALA A 141 -4.59 -0.84 -6.61
N PRO A 142 -5.21 -0.08 -7.53
CA PRO A 142 -4.74 0.03 -8.92
C PRO A 142 -3.25 0.39 -9.03
N MET A 143 -2.79 1.36 -8.25
CA MET A 143 -1.37 1.76 -8.28
C MET A 143 -0.42 0.71 -7.72
N GLY A 144 -0.88 -0.12 -6.78
CA GLY A 144 -0.12 -1.26 -6.29
C GLY A 144 0.01 -2.35 -7.35
N VAL A 145 -1.07 -2.61 -8.08
CA VAL A 145 -1.08 -3.52 -9.23
C VAL A 145 -0.12 -3.02 -10.32
N GLU A 146 -0.24 -1.76 -10.74
CA GLU A 146 0.67 -1.16 -11.73
C GLU A 146 2.14 -1.28 -11.32
N ALA A 147 2.45 -1.00 -10.06
CA ALA A 147 3.82 -1.08 -9.55
C ALA A 147 4.38 -2.51 -9.56
N SER A 148 3.57 -3.51 -9.16
CA SER A 148 4.00 -4.91 -9.15
C SER A 148 4.16 -5.48 -10.55
N VAL A 149 3.25 -5.17 -11.46
CA VAL A 149 3.34 -5.52 -12.88
C VAL A 149 4.56 -4.89 -13.54
N ALA A 150 4.82 -3.60 -13.26
CA ALA A 150 6.01 -2.90 -13.74
C ALA A 150 7.33 -3.51 -13.18
N ALA A 151 7.29 -4.14 -12.01
CA ALA A 151 8.39 -4.90 -11.45
C ALA A 151 8.52 -6.32 -12.05
N GLY A 152 7.62 -6.73 -12.94
CA GLY A 152 7.62 -8.04 -13.61
C GLY A 152 7.12 -9.18 -12.73
N ILE A 153 6.32 -8.91 -11.71
CA ILE A 153 5.84 -9.90 -10.74
C ILE A 153 4.41 -10.30 -11.07
N PHE A 154 4.10 -11.61 -10.99
CA PHE A 154 2.74 -12.11 -11.09
C PHE A 154 1.84 -11.49 -10.01
N THR A 155 0.74 -10.86 -10.41
CA THR A 155 -0.06 -10.00 -9.53
C THR A 155 -1.49 -10.49 -9.44
N ILE A 156 -1.90 -10.82 -8.21
CA ILE A 156 -3.26 -11.19 -7.83
C ILE A 156 -3.94 -9.96 -7.24
N ALA A 157 -5.02 -9.51 -7.85
CA ALA A 157 -5.82 -8.41 -7.33
C ALA A 157 -6.95 -8.93 -6.43
N VAL A 158 -7.12 -8.30 -5.27
CA VAL A 158 -8.23 -8.56 -4.35
C VAL A 158 -9.04 -7.28 -4.18
N ASN A 159 -10.24 -7.25 -4.73
CA ASN A 159 -11.08 -6.06 -4.62
C ASN A 159 -11.64 -5.91 -3.19
N THR A 160 -11.19 -4.88 -2.51
CA THR A 160 -11.57 -4.57 -1.12
C THR A 160 -12.36 -3.28 -0.99
N GLY A 161 -12.71 -2.67 -2.11
CA GLY A 161 -13.35 -1.35 -2.15
C GLY A 161 -14.49 -1.25 -3.16
N PRO A 162 -14.99 -0.04 -3.39
CA PRO A 162 -16.12 0.21 -4.28
C PRO A 162 -15.75 0.25 -5.77
N LEU A 163 -14.46 0.13 -6.12
CA LEU A 163 -14.04 0.18 -7.52
C LEU A 163 -14.50 -1.08 -8.26
N PRO A 164 -14.90 -0.98 -9.54
CA PRO A 164 -15.16 -2.17 -10.34
C PRO A 164 -13.89 -3.03 -10.52
N ASP A 165 -14.03 -4.36 -10.56
CA ASP A 165 -12.91 -5.28 -10.78
C ASP A 165 -12.12 -4.98 -12.05
N SER A 166 -12.82 -4.44 -13.07
CA SER A 166 -12.20 -4.01 -14.32
C SER A 166 -11.11 -2.95 -14.16
N VAL A 167 -11.13 -2.17 -13.06
CA VAL A 167 -10.09 -1.18 -12.76
C VAL A 167 -8.78 -1.87 -12.36
N LEU A 168 -8.86 -2.90 -11.53
CA LEU A 168 -7.71 -3.68 -11.10
C LEU A 168 -7.14 -4.53 -12.26
N LEU A 169 -8.02 -5.15 -13.03
CA LEU A 169 -7.62 -5.87 -14.24
C LEU A 169 -7.03 -4.92 -15.30
N GLY A 170 -7.61 -3.73 -15.45
CA GLY A 170 -7.09 -2.68 -16.33
C GLY A 170 -5.72 -2.13 -15.90
N ALA A 171 -5.39 -2.19 -14.62
CA ALA A 171 -4.07 -1.87 -14.10
C ALA A 171 -3.02 -2.97 -14.38
N GLY A 172 -3.45 -4.13 -14.90
CA GLY A 172 -2.59 -5.21 -15.37
C GLY A 172 -2.53 -6.43 -14.45
N ALA A 173 -3.42 -6.56 -13.47
CA ALA A 173 -3.48 -7.76 -12.64
C ALA A 173 -3.65 -9.03 -13.50
N ASP A 174 -2.96 -10.10 -13.15
CA ASP A 174 -3.04 -11.40 -13.84
C ASP A 174 -4.33 -12.14 -13.47
N ILE A 175 -4.81 -11.95 -12.24
CA ILE A 175 -6.05 -12.54 -11.70
C ILE A 175 -6.75 -11.50 -10.84
#